data_48122b488ea202bafaf07c905dba2de6
#
_entry.id   48122b488ea202bafaf07c905dba2de6
#
_cell.length_a   1.000
_cell.length_b   1.000
_cell.length_c   1.000
_cell.angle_alpha   90.00
_cell.angle_beta   90.00
_cell.angle_gamma   90.00
#
_symmetry.space_group_name_H-M   'P 1'
#
loop_
_entity.id
_entity.type
_entity.pdbx_description
1 polymer ?
#
loop_
_entity_poly.entity_id
_entity_poly.type
_entity_poly.pdbx_seq_one_letter_code
_entity_poly.pdbx_strand_id
1 'polypeptide(L)' 'IFIKIRRAVDFSGVDLRTGEDLIKELFGDLYMGGGGHAGAVSFRIHHLEEKELLQRLDTLLTFFNDSIEANARG' A
#
# COMPACT_ATOMS: atom_id res chain seq x y z
N ILE A 1 11.91 9.24 -0.61
CA ILE A 1 11.77 7.81 -0.26
C ILE A 1 10.93 7.12 -1.34
N PHE A 2 11.42 6.00 -1.81
CA PHE A 2 10.74 5.17 -2.79
C PHE A 2 10.22 3.91 -2.09
N ILE A 3 8.92 3.64 -2.24
CA ILE A 3 8.27 2.50 -1.60
C ILE A 3 7.66 1.62 -2.67
N LYS A 4 7.88 0.31 -2.55
CA LYS A 4 7.32 -0.67 -3.48
C LYS A 4 6.68 -1.80 -2.68
N ILE A 5 5.44 -2.14 -3.04
CA ILE A 5 4.69 -3.23 -2.43
C ILE A 5 4.31 -4.22 -3.51
N ARG A 6 4.62 -5.49 -3.28
CA ARG A 6 4.27 -6.58 -4.19
C ARG A 6 3.38 -7.59 -3.47
N ARG A 7 2.42 -8.10 -4.21
CA ARG A 7 1.58 -9.20 -3.73
C ARG A 7 2.29 -10.53 -3.99
N ALA A 8 2.17 -11.47 -3.05
CA ALA A 8 2.65 -12.84 -3.26
C ALA A 8 1.77 -13.54 -4.30
N VAL A 9 2.33 -14.53 -4.98
CA VAL A 9 1.60 -15.27 -6.03
C VAL A 9 0.32 -15.91 -5.51
N ASP A 10 0.34 -16.37 -4.26
CA ASP A 10 -0.80 -17.03 -3.62
C ASP A 10 -1.97 -16.09 -3.32
N PHE A 11 -1.77 -14.77 -3.45
CA PHE A 11 -2.79 -13.77 -3.15
C PHE A 11 -3.33 -13.10 -4.42
N SER A 12 -3.50 -13.87 -5.48
CA SER A 12 -3.93 -13.38 -6.77
C SER A 12 -5.31 -12.70 -6.78
N GLY A 13 -6.14 -12.95 -5.76
CA GLY A 13 -7.43 -12.30 -5.63
C GLY A 13 -7.38 -10.87 -5.09
N VAL A 14 -6.22 -10.41 -4.63
CA VAL A 14 -6.05 -9.07 -4.07
C VAL A 14 -5.47 -8.14 -5.13
N ASP A 15 -6.15 -7.03 -5.40
CA ASP A 15 -5.67 -6.00 -6.32
C ASP A 15 -5.07 -4.85 -5.50
N LEU A 16 -3.75 -4.71 -5.56
CA LEU A 16 -3.05 -3.68 -4.78
C LEU A 16 -3.43 -2.25 -5.19
N ARG A 17 -4.00 -2.06 -6.38
CA ARG A 17 -4.47 -0.73 -6.80
C ARG A 17 -5.61 -0.22 -5.94
N THR A 18 -6.33 -1.09 -5.24
CA THR A 18 -7.41 -0.67 -4.34
C THR A 18 -6.91 0.16 -3.17
N GLY A 19 -5.62 0.09 -2.86
CA GLY A 19 -5.00 0.88 -1.81
C GLY A 19 -4.48 2.24 -2.24
N GLU A 20 -4.60 2.59 -3.54
CA GLU A 20 -4.04 3.84 -4.06
C GLU A 20 -4.62 5.08 -3.37
N ASP A 21 -5.93 5.12 -3.18
CA ASP A 21 -6.57 6.24 -2.49
C ASP A 21 -6.13 6.34 -1.04
N LEU A 22 -5.98 5.20 -0.37
CA LEU A 22 -5.50 5.17 1.01
C LEU A 22 -4.05 5.66 1.10
N ILE A 23 -3.20 5.29 0.14
CA ILE A 23 -1.83 5.78 0.07
C ILE A 23 -1.80 7.31 0.00
N LYS A 24 -2.62 7.89 -0.86
CA LYS A 24 -2.71 9.35 -1.00
C LYS A 24 -3.21 10.00 0.29
N GLU A 25 -4.17 9.38 0.95
CA GLU A 25 -4.71 9.87 2.21
C GLU A 25 -3.69 9.79 3.34
N LEU A 26 -2.98 8.67 3.45
CA LEU A 26 -1.98 8.45 4.50
C LEU A 26 -0.79 9.40 4.40
N PHE A 27 -0.35 9.70 3.20
CA PHE A 27 0.85 10.52 3.00
C PHE A 27 0.53 11.97 2.64
N GLY A 28 -0.69 12.26 2.20
CA GLY A 28 -1.12 13.63 1.94
C GLY A 28 -0.14 14.43 1.09
N ASP A 29 0.30 15.57 1.61
CA ASP A 29 1.24 16.46 0.93
C ASP A 29 2.63 15.84 0.71
N LEU A 30 2.94 14.76 1.41
CA LEU A 30 4.20 14.05 1.24
C LEU A 30 4.21 13.18 -0.02
N TYR A 31 3.06 12.85 -0.55
CA TYR A 31 2.93 11.98 -1.71
C TYR A 31 3.43 12.70 -2.97
N MET A 32 4.40 12.08 -3.64
CA MET A 32 5.06 12.64 -4.82
C MET A 32 4.63 11.97 -6.13
N GLY A 33 3.74 11.01 -6.06
CA GLY A 33 3.30 10.27 -7.22
C GLY A 33 3.74 8.83 -7.21
N GLY A 34 3.07 8.03 -8.00
CA GLY A 34 3.37 6.61 -8.14
C GLY A 34 2.42 5.96 -9.12
N GLY A 35 2.43 4.65 -9.15
CA GLY A 35 1.58 3.87 -10.01
C GLY A 35 1.79 2.38 -9.77
N GLY A 36 1.14 1.56 -10.59
CA GLY A 36 1.28 0.13 -10.45
C GLY A 36 0.18 -0.63 -11.17
N HIS A 37 0.10 -1.92 -10.85
CA HIS A 37 -0.92 -2.83 -11.36
C HIS A 37 -1.40 -3.72 -10.22
N ALA A 38 -2.29 -4.64 -10.51
CA ALA A 38 -2.91 -5.48 -9.47
C ALA A 38 -1.88 -6.22 -8.60
N GLY A 39 -0.75 -6.60 -9.16
CA GLY A 39 0.27 -7.39 -8.44
C GLY A 39 1.37 -6.57 -7.77
N ALA A 40 1.45 -5.28 -8.04
CA ALA A 40 2.50 -4.43 -7.45
C ALA A 40 2.14 -2.96 -7.54
N VAL A 41 2.41 -2.20 -6.49
CA VAL A 41 2.29 -0.74 -6.50
C VAL A 41 3.59 -0.14 -6.00
N SER A 42 3.94 1.03 -6.52
CA SER A 42 5.09 1.78 -6.09
C SER A 42 4.73 3.25 -6.02
N PHE A 43 5.37 3.97 -5.10
CA PHE A 43 5.14 5.40 -4.96
C PHE A 43 6.34 6.05 -4.30
N ARG A 44 6.43 7.37 -4.45
CA ARG A 44 7.48 8.17 -3.82
C ARG A 44 6.84 9.15 -2.87
N ILE A 45 7.54 9.41 -1.78
CA ILE A 45 7.14 10.39 -0.78
C ILE A 45 8.33 11.28 -0.42
N HIS A 46 8.05 12.47 0.09
CA HIS A 46 9.07 13.31 0.69
C HIS A 46 9.62 12.64 1.95
N HIS A 47 10.79 13.11 2.41
CA HIS A 47 11.43 12.54 3.59
C HIS A 47 10.48 12.54 4.79
N LEU A 48 10.48 11.44 5.52
CA LEU A 48 9.66 11.23 6.71
C LEU A 48 10.49 10.43 7.71
N GLU A 49 10.34 10.73 9.01
CA GLU A 49 11.03 9.97 10.04
C GLU A 49 10.62 8.51 10.00
N GLU A 50 11.57 7.62 10.25
CA GLU A 50 11.36 6.18 10.18
C GLU A 50 10.15 5.72 10.99
N LYS A 51 10.02 6.23 12.22
CA LYS A 51 8.93 5.85 13.12
C LYS A 51 7.56 6.19 12.52
N GLU A 52 7.40 7.38 11.97
CA GLU A 52 6.15 7.79 11.32
C GLU A 52 5.89 7.01 10.04
N LEU A 53 6.95 6.78 9.27
CA LEU A 53 6.86 5.98 8.05
C LEU A 53 6.34 4.58 8.37
N LEU A 54 6.90 3.93 9.37
CA LEU A 54 6.50 2.58 9.76
C LEU A 54 5.04 2.54 10.25
N GLN A 55 4.58 3.55 10.96
CA GLN A 55 3.19 3.63 11.40
C GLN A 55 2.22 3.71 10.23
N ARG A 56 2.55 4.53 9.24
CA ARG A 56 1.71 4.69 8.05
C ARG A 56 1.71 3.44 7.19
N LEU A 57 2.88 2.82 7.02
CA LEU A 57 2.98 1.56 6.29
C LEU A 57 2.22 0.44 6.99
N ASP A 58 2.25 0.40 8.31
CA ASP A 58 1.49 -0.58 9.09
C ASP A 58 -0.01 -0.46 8.81
N THR A 59 -0.53 0.75 8.78
CA THR A 59 -1.94 1.00 8.44
C THR A 59 -2.27 0.50 7.03
N LEU A 60 -1.40 0.77 6.08
CA LEU A 60 -1.58 0.34 4.69
C LEU A 60 -1.55 -1.18 4.57
N LEU A 61 -0.59 -1.82 5.23
CA LEU A 61 -0.46 -3.27 5.21
C LEU A 61 -1.64 -3.95 5.89
N THR A 62 -2.17 -3.36 6.96
CA THR A 62 -3.38 -3.83 7.62
C THR A 62 -4.57 -3.79 6.66
N PHE A 63 -4.72 -2.73 5.90
CA PHE A 63 -5.77 -2.62 4.88
C PHE A 63 -5.69 -3.76 3.88
N PHE A 64 -4.50 -4.03 3.34
CA PHE A 64 -4.32 -5.13 2.39
C PHE A 64 -4.56 -6.49 3.04
N ASN A 65 -4.11 -6.67 4.27
CA ASN A 65 -4.31 -7.93 4.99
C ASN A 65 -5.79 -8.22 5.24
N ASP A 66 -6.57 -7.20 5.60
CA ASP A 66 -8.01 -7.33 5.76
C ASP A 66 -8.70 -7.71 4.44
N SER A 67 -8.20 -7.17 3.32
CA SER A 67 -8.69 -7.51 1.99
C SER A 67 -8.41 -8.97 1.64
N ILE A 68 -7.25 -9.48 2.03
CA ILE A 68 -6.89 -10.89 1.84
C ILE A 68 -7.84 -11.79 2.63
N GLU A 69 -8.10 -11.47 3.88
CA GLU A 69 -9.02 -12.24 4.73
C GLU A 69 -10.44 -12.23 4.18
N ALA A 70 -10.91 -11.09 3.71
CA ALA A 70 -12.24 -10.97 3.10
C ALA A 70 -12.37 -11.86 1.86
N ASN A 71 -11.35 -11.91 1.01
CA ASN A 71 -11.33 -12.76 -0.16
C ASN A 71 -11.27 -14.24 0.20
N ALA A 72 -10.55 -14.58 1.25
CA ALA A 72 -10.44 -15.97 1.72
C ALA A 72 -11.77 -16.52 2.27
N ARG A 73 -12.61 -15.63 2.81
CA ARG A 73 -13.93 -16.01 3.34
C ARG A 73 -15.01 -16.09 2.26
N GLY A 74 -14.80 -15.38 1.19
CA GLY A 74 -15.76 -15.27 0.10
C GLY A 74 -15.60 -16.32 -0.94
#